data_8c6879e54287afee98290fae8137b5b6
#
_entry.id   8c6879e54287afee98290fae8137b5b6
#
_cell.length_a   1.000
_cell.length_b   1.000
_cell.length_c   1.000
_cell.angle_alpha   90.00
_cell.angle_beta   90.00
_cell.angle_gamma   90.00
#
_symmetry.space_group_name_H-M   'P 1'
#
loop_
_entity.id
_entity.type
_entity.pdbx_description
1 polymer ?
#
loop_
_entity_poly.entity_id
_entity_poly.type
_entity_poly.pdbx_seq_one_letter_code
_entity_poly.pdbx_strand_id
1 'polypeptide(L)'
;MSQSFAMEKSDAGQISHVAKRLTADEASRILEQNSRLVPERKAAQFEKDAKKHWDLFYKRNETRFFKDRHWTTREFEELLGLGVDDGVLLEVGCGVGNLFYPLLEDGLKIRKIYACDLSPRAVDFVKSHKLFDPEKIVAFEADVTEVDCFSAIDLPVNVATLIFVLSAIHPEKFKMVSKHLYAVMNTGGTVLFRDYGLYDMAQLRFKPGHKISENFYVRQDGTRSYYFSIEEVRDIFVSAGFQELSCYYVQRRTINVKENVNVPRIFVQAKFKRP
;
A
#
# COMPACT_ATOMS: atom_id res chain seq x y z
N MET A 1 27.70 27.23 -4.52
CA MET A 1 27.78 26.74 -3.13
C MET A 1 27.06 25.40 -3.09
N SER A 2 27.83 24.34 -3.01
CA SER A 2 27.37 22.95 -3.04
C SER A 2 26.74 22.60 -1.69
N GLN A 3 25.43 22.37 -1.66
CA GLN A 3 24.79 21.79 -0.48
C GLN A 3 24.87 20.27 -0.62
N SER A 4 25.74 19.66 0.17
CA SER A 4 25.85 18.23 0.34
C SER A 4 24.54 17.70 0.94
N PHE A 5 23.81 16.88 0.18
CA PHE A 5 22.76 16.02 0.70
C PHE A 5 23.42 14.97 1.61
N ALA A 6 23.21 15.09 2.89
CA ALA A 6 23.57 14.03 3.82
C ALA A 6 22.74 12.79 3.48
N MET A 7 23.41 11.73 3.04
CA MET A 7 22.83 10.40 2.87
C MET A 7 22.25 9.97 4.22
N GLU A 8 20.92 9.80 4.28
CA GLU A 8 20.26 9.12 5.39
C GLU A 8 20.86 7.72 5.53
N LYS A 9 21.52 7.45 6.66
CA LYS A 9 21.91 6.10 7.03
C LYS A 9 20.64 5.27 7.06
N SER A 10 20.56 4.26 6.19
CA SER A 10 19.47 3.29 6.14
C SER A 10 19.42 2.53 7.46
N ASP A 11 18.47 2.88 8.32
CA ASP A 11 18.11 2.05 9.46
C ASP A 11 17.46 0.77 8.90
N ALA A 12 18.20 -0.33 8.90
CA ALA A 12 17.66 -1.64 8.56
C ALA A 12 16.58 -1.94 9.60
N GLY A 13 15.31 -1.86 9.18
CA GLY A 13 14.16 -1.99 10.08
C GLY A 13 14.22 -3.28 10.86
N GLN A 14 13.88 -3.24 12.15
CA GLN A 14 13.81 -4.43 13.00
C GLN A 14 12.65 -5.31 12.53
N ILE A 15 12.94 -6.59 12.23
CA ILE A 15 11.94 -7.60 11.85
C ILE A 15 11.40 -8.28 13.10
N SER A 16 10.08 -8.54 13.14
CA SER A 16 9.41 -9.30 14.20
C SER A 16 8.31 -10.18 13.62
N HIS A 17 8.17 -11.38 14.17
CA HIS A 17 7.06 -12.31 13.83
C HIS A 17 5.93 -12.29 14.86
N VAL A 18 6.00 -11.38 15.81
CA VAL A 18 4.95 -11.17 16.82
C VAL A 18 4.58 -9.69 16.88
N ALA A 19 3.30 -9.43 17.10
CA ALA A 19 2.81 -8.06 17.27
C ALA A 19 3.48 -7.39 18.49
N LYS A 20 3.64 -6.08 18.41
CA LYS A 20 4.14 -5.27 19.52
C LYS A 20 3.31 -5.50 20.78
N ARG A 21 3.96 -5.70 21.93
CA ARG A 21 3.28 -5.63 23.24
C ARG A 21 2.99 -4.17 23.57
N LEU A 22 1.70 -3.90 23.86
CA LEU A 22 1.29 -2.57 24.30
C LEU A 22 1.75 -2.31 25.75
N THR A 23 2.20 -1.10 26.01
CA THR A 23 2.29 -0.59 27.37
C THR A 23 0.90 -0.37 27.95
N ALA A 24 0.78 -0.19 29.28
CA ALA A 24 -0.51 0.08 29.93
C ALA A 24 -1.19 1.34 29.33
N ASP A 25 -0.42 2.40 29.07
CA ASP A 25 -0.93 3.64 28.47
C ASP A 25 -1.42 3.42 27.03
N GLU A 26 -0.69 2.65 26.22
CA GLU A 26 -1.09 2.34 24.84
C GLU A 26 -2.36 1.48 24.82
N ALA A 27 -2.46 0.49 25.69
CA ALA A 27 -3.66 -0.33 25.86
C ALA A 27 -4.85 0.53 26.29
N SER A 28 -4.66 1.45 27.23
CA SER A 28 -5.68 2.41 27.64
C SER A 28 -6.17 3.28 26.48
N ARG A 29 -5.26 3.77 25.62
CA ARG A 29 -5.65 4.56 24.43
C ARG A 29 -6.48 3.75 23.44
N ILE A 30 -6.14 2.50 23.19
CA ILE A 30 -6.95 1.61 22.33
C ILE A 30 -8.33 1.38 22.93
N LEU A 31 -8.43 1.18 24.25
CA LEU A 31 -9.72 1.05 24.93
C LEU A 31 -10.54 2.35 24.86
N GLU A 32 -9.91 3.51 25.01
CA GLU A 32 -10.57 4.81 24.90
C GLU A 32 -11.20 5.02 23.52
N GLN A 33 -10.56 4.54 22.44
CA GLN A 33 -11.11 4.61 21.08
C GLN A 33 -12.45 3.89 20.96
N ASN A 34 -12.70 2.85 21.76
CA ASN A 34 -13.97 2.12 21.78
C ASN A 34 -15.11 2.88 22.46
N SER A 35 -14.82 3.93 23.22
CA SER A 35 -15.85 4.71 23.93
C SER A 35 -16.82 5.41 22.98
N ARG A 36 -16.41 5.68 21.74
CA ARG A 36 -17.24 6.26 20.69
C ARG A 36 -16.78 5.81 19.30
N LEU A 37 -17.52 4.90 18.71
CA LEU A 37 -17.30 4.47 17.34
C LEU A 37 -17.90 5.47 16.32
N VAL A 38 -17.47 5.37 15.07
CA VAL A 38 -18.13 6.05 13.95
C VAL A 38 -19.54 5.48 13.81
N PRO A 39 -20.59 6.32 13.76
CA PRO A 39 -21.95 5.83 13.54
C PRO A 39 -22.06 5.06 12.22
N GLU A 40 -22.80 3.95 12.20
CA GLU A 40 -22.94 3.05 11.06
C GLU A 40 -23.31 3.78 9.76
N ARG A 41 -24.28 4.70 9.82
CA ARG A 41 -24.66 5.53 8.66
C ARG A 41 -23.48 6.33 8.10
N LYS A 42 -22.60 6.86 8.97
CA LYS A 42 -21.40 7.59 8.53
C LYS A 42 -20.35 6.64 7.99
N ALA A 43 -20.17 5.47 8.58
CA ALA A 43 -19.26 4.44 8.07
C ALA A 43 -19.66 4.01 6.67
N ALA A 44 -20.95 3.73 6.42
CA ALA A 44 -21.47 3.43 5.09
C ALA A 44 -21.28 4.59 4.09
N GLN A 45 -21.39 5.84 4.54
CA GLN A 45 -21.13 7.00 3.68
C GLN A 45 -19.64 7.11 3.32
N PHE A 46 -18.71 6.86 4.25
CA PHE A 46 -17.27 6.83 3.97
C PHE A 46 -16.90 5.70 3.00
N GLU A 47 -17.57 4.54 3.07
CA GLU A 47 -17.41 3.47 2.09
C GLU A 47 -17.85 3.94 0.70
N LYS A 48 -19.07 4.47 0.58
CA LYS A 48 -19.62 4.96 -0.68
C LYS A 48 -18.78 6.08 -1.31
N ASP A 49 -18.24 6.98 -0.49
CA ASP A 49 -17.48 8.15 -0.93
C ASP A 49 -15.96 7.88 -1.03
N ALA A 50 -15.50 6.62 -0.93
CA ALA A 50 -14.07 6.29 -0.91
C ALA A 50 -13.32 6.87 -2.10
N LYS A 51 -13.82 6.68 -3.32
CA LYS A 51 -13.26 7.25 -4.55
C LYS A 51 -13.15 8.77 -4.48
N LYS A 52 -14.22 9.45 -4.05
CA LYS A 52 -14.26 10.90 -3.91
C LYS A 52 -13.21 11.41 -2.90
N HIS A 53 -13.04 10.71 -1.77
CA HIS A 53 -12.06 11.11 -0.75
C HIS A 53 -10.63 10.98 -1.28
N TRP A 54 -10.30 9.90 -1.99
CA TRP A 54 -9.00 9.74 -2.61
C TRP A 54 -8.77 10.74 -3.74
N ASP A 55 -9.77 11.02 -4.59
CA ASP A 55 -9.63 12.04 -5.64
C ASP A 55 -9.42 13.44 -5.06
N LEU A 56 -10.12 13.79 -3.96
CA LEU A 56 -9.90 15.04 -3.24
C LEU A 56 -8.51 15.07 -2.56
N PHE A 57 -8.01 13.92 -2.08
CA PHE A 57 -6.66 13.81 -1.55
C PHE A 57 -5.62 14.19 -2.63
N TYR A 58 -5.70 13.60 -3.83
CA TYR A 58 -4.78 13.95 -4.93
C TYR A 58 -4.98 15.37 -5.46
N LYS A 59 -6.21 15.89 -5.44
CA LYS A 59 -6.45 17.31 -5.76
C LYS A 59 -5.71 18.27 -4.84
N ARG A 60 -5.62 17.97 -3.55
CA ARG A 60 -4.95 18.81 -2.55
C ARG A 60 -3.44 18.66 -2.53
N ASN A 61 -2.97 17.44 -2.72
CA ASN A 61 -1.58 17.09 -2.51
C ASN A 61 -0.76 17.01 -3.80
N GLU A 62 -1.43 16.82 -4.94
CA GLU A 62 -0.80 16.62 -6.25
C GLU A 62 0.25 15.48 -6.17
N THR A 63 1.46 15.70 -6.69
CA THR A 63 2.58 14.76 -6.66
C THR A 63 3.46 14.89 -5.41
N ARG A 64 3.15 15.81 -4.49
CA ARG A 64 4.06 16.24 -3.40
C ARG A 64 3.96 15.43 -2.12
N PHE A 65 2.92 14.63 -1.92
CA PHE A 65 2.67 13.97 -0.63
C PHE A 65 3.51 12.72 -0.44
N PHE A 66 3.49 11.83 -1.42
CA PHE A 66 4.30 10.63 -1.37
C PHE A 66 5.65 10.89 -2.03
N LYS A 67 6.72 10.46 -1.38
CA LYS A 67 8.06 10.50 -1.95
C LYS A 67 8.30 9.27 -2.81
N ASP A 68 9.17 9.39 -3.79
CA ASP A 68 9.66 8.29 -4.60
C ASP A 68 10.22 7.17 -3.73
N ARG A 69 9.87 5.93 -4.11
CA ARG A 69 10.11 4.75 -3.29
C ARG A 69 11.38 4.01 -3.72
N HIS A 70 12.52 4.70 -3.81
CA HIS A 70 13.82 4.05 -4.11
C HIS A 70 14.23 2.94 -3.12
N TRP A 71 13.54 2.83 -1.99
CA TRP A 71 13.79 1.76 -1.03
C TRP A 71 13.18 0.41 -1.47
N THR A 72 12.26 0.39 -2.43
CA THR A 72 11.50 -0.81 -2.78
C THR A 72 12.38 -1.91 -3.37
N THR A 73 13.37 -1.58 -4.19
CA THR A 73 14.30 -2.56 -4.77
C THR A 73 15.20 -3.22 -3.73
N ARG A 74 15.50 -2.54 -2.61
CA ARG A 74 16.26 -3.12 -1.49
C ARG A 74 15.43 -4.08 -0.65
N GLU A 75 14.12 -3.83 -0.56
CA GLU A 75 13.19 -4.62 0.25
C GLU A 75 12.57 -5.76 -0.57
N PHE A 76 12.46 -5.58 -1.88
CA PHE A 76 11.82 -6.49 -2.83
C PHE A 76 12.72 -6.68 -4.04
N GLU A 77 13.64 -7.63 -3.93
CA GLU A 77 14.58 -7.97 -5.02
C GLU A 77 13.88 -8.51 -6.28
N GLU A 78 12.64 -9.03 -6.14
CA GLU A 78 11.80 -9.48 -7.24
C GLU A 78 11.54 -8.38 -8.27
N LEU A 79 11.55 -7.10 -7.84
CA LEU A 79 11.42 -5.97 -8.75
C LEU A 79 12.62 -5.85 -9.71
N LEU A 80 13.82 -6.22 -9.27
CA LEU A 80 15.01 -6.23 -10.11
C LEU A 80 14.95 -7.35 -11.16
N GLY A 81 14.33 -8.49 -10.81
CA GLY A 81 14.10 -9.60 -11.74
C GLY A 81 13.26 -9.23 -12.96
N LEU A 82 12.34 -8.26 -12.81
CA LEU A 82 11.51 -7.79 -13.94
C LEU A 82 12.34 -7.29 -15.13
N GLY A 83 13.50 -6.69 -14.88
CA GLY A 83 14.38 -6.18 -15.93
C GLY A 83 15.20 -7.26 -16.64
N VAL A 84 15.36 -8.43 -16.04
CA VAL A 84 16.13 -9.56 -16.59
C VAL A 84 15.23 -10.46 -17.43
N ASP A 85 14.00 -10.71 -16.96
CA ASP A 85 13.09 -11.72 -17.50
C ASP A 85 12.01 -11.14 -18.42
N ASP A 86 12.19 -9.93 -18.94
CA ASP A 86 11.18 -9.23 -19.76
C ASP A 86 9.81 -9.20 -19.05
N GLY A 87 9.84 -8.86 -17.75
CA GLY A 87 8.72 -9.05 -16.83
C GLY A 87 7.59 -8.04 -16.97
N VAL A 88 6.43 -8.44 -16.49
CA VAL A 88 5.19 -7.64 -16.43
C VAL A 88 4.90 -7.26 -14.98
N LEU A 89 4.79 -5.96 -14.72
CA LEU A 89 4.47 -5.38 -13.41
C LEU A 89 3.01 -4.92 -13.35
N LEU A 90 2.31 -5.24 -12.27
CA LEU A 90 1.06 -4.60 -11.88
C LEU A 90 1.28 -3.79 -10.60
N GLU A 91 1.16 -2.47 -10.66
CA GLU A 91 1.09 -1.64 -9.45
C GLU A 91 -0.36 -1.30 -9.13
N VAL A 92 -0.90 -1.90 -8.06
CA VAL A 92 -2.23 -1.60 -7.53
C VAL A 92 -2.15 -0.42 -6.60
N GLY A 93 -3.07 0.55 -6.76
CA GLY A 93 -3.02 1.81 -6.01
C GLY A 93 -1.75 2.59 -6.32
N CYS A 94 -1.47 2.76 -7.62
CA CYS A 94 -0.22 3.33 -8.10
C CYS A 94 0.01 4.79 -7.69
N GLY A 95 -1.05 5.49 -7.26
CA GLY A 95 -0.97 6.91 -6.98
C GLY A 95 -0.45 7.67 -8.18
N VAL A 96 0.62 8.42 -7.99
CA VAL A 96 1.27 9.20 -9.06
C VAL A 96 2.48 8.48 -9.68
N GLY A 97 2.65 7.18 -9.40
CA GLY A 97 3.73 6.35 -9.96
C GLY A 97 5.02 6.35 -9.13
N ASN A 98 4.95 6.67 -7.83
CA ASN A 98 6.13 6.79 -6.97
C ASN A 98 6.91 5.47 -6.74
N LEU A 99 6.42 4.32 -7.21
CA LEU A 99 7.16 3.06 -7.18
C LEU A 99 7.79 2.76 -8.54
N PHE A 100 7.00 2.69 -9.61
CA PHE A 100 7.53 2.21 -10.90
C PHE A 100 8.33 3.27 -11.66
N TYR A 101 8.05 4.59 -11.54
CA TYR A 101 8.87 5.59 -12.20
C TYR A 101 10.32 5.61 -11.71
N PRO A 102 10.62 5.53 -10.40
CA PRO A 102 11.98 5.33 -9.92
C PRO A 102 12.67 4.09 -10.50
N LEU A 103 11.95 2.96 -10.69
CA LEU A 103 12.52 1.78 -11.34
C LEU A 103 12.96 2.07 -12.79
N LEU A 104 12.14 2.82 -13.53
CA LEU A 104 12.48 3.24 -14.90
C LEU A 104 13.61 4.26 -14.92
N GLU A 105 13.67 5.20 -13.97
CA GLU A 105 14.76 6.16 -13.81
C GLU A 105 16.09 5.45 -13.48
N ASP A 106 16.03 4.38 -12.67
CA ASP A 106 17.17 3.52 -12.35
C ASP A 106 17.58 2.58 -13.52
N GLY A 107 16.89 2.69 -14.66
CA GLY A 107 17.23 2.00 -15.90
C GLY A 107 16.69 0.57 -16.04
N LEU A 108 15.74 0.13 -15.18
CA LEU A 108 15.10 -1.17 -15.33
C LEU A 108 14.29 -1.24 -16.62
N LYS A 109 14.53 -2.29 -17.41
CA LYS A 109 13.82 -2.55 -18.66
C LYS A 109 12.64 -3.49 -18.37
N ILE A 110 11.50 -2.93 -18.00
CA ILE A 110 10.27 -3.68 -17.75
C ILE A 110 9.49 -3.75 -19.06
N ARG A 111 9.01 -4.94 -19.44
CA ARG A 111 8.26 -5.18 -20.68
C ARG A 111 6.95 -4.42 -20.70
N LYS A 112 6.14 -4.54 -19.64
CA LYS A 112 4.84 -3.90 -19.51
C LYS A 112 4.55 -3.53 -18.07
N ILE A 113 3.97 -2.37 -17.85
CA ILE A 113 3.52 -1.89 -16.55
C ILE A 113 2.03 -1.61 -16.64
N TYR A 114 1.25 -2.29 -15.81
CA TYR A 114 -0.13 -1.96 -15.53
C TYR A 114 -0.16 -1.19 -14.22
N ALA A 115 -0.71 0.02 -14.26
CA ALA A 115 -0.79 0.91 -13.11
C ALA A 115 -2.24 1.33 -12.88
N CYS A 116 -2.86 0.89 -11.80
CA CYS A 116 -4.23 1.26 -11.51
C CYS A 116 -4.39 1.99 -10.18
N ASP A 117 -5.33 2.91 -10.14
CA ASP A 117 -5.73 3.62 -8.92
C ASP A 117 -7.24 3.87 -8.94
N LEU A 118 -7.85 4.01 -7.76
CA LEU A 118 -9.26 4.35 -7.59
C LEU A 118 -9.55 5.80 -8.02
N SER A 119 -8.56 6.69 -7.93
CA SER A 119 -8.66 8.10 -8.28
C SER A 119 -8.30 8.33 -9.76
N PRO A 120 -9.23 8.86 -10.58
CA PRO A 120 -8.92 9.25 -11.94
C PRO A 120 -7.81 10.30 -12.01
N ARG A 121 -7.74 11.19 -11.03
CA ARG A 121 -6.69 12.21 -10.94
C ARG A 121 -5.30 11.62 -10.72
N ALA A 122 -5.19 10.56 -9.92
CA ALA A 122 -3.92 9.85 -9.77
C ALA A 122 -3.47 9.26 -11.11
N VAL A 123 -4.38 8.63 -11.83
CA VAL A 123 -4.12 8.09 -13.18
C VAL A 123 -3.71 9.20 -14.17
N ASP A 124 -4.33 10.38 -14.10
CA ASP A 124 -3.95 11.52 -14.94
C ASP A 124 -2.53 12.01 -14.62
N PHE A 125 -2.13 12.04 -13.35
CA PHE A 125 -0.75 12.34 -12.97
C PHE A 125 0.25 11.33 -13.52
N VAL A 126 -0.07 10.03 -13.47
CA VAL A 126 0.75 8.99 -14.12
C VAL A 126 0.90 9.29 -15.60
N LYS A 127 -0.19 9.52 -16.33
CA LYS A 127 -0.18 9.80 -17.78
C LYS A 127 0.53 11.10 -18.15
N SER A 128 0.64 12.04 -17.22
CA SER A 128 1.30 13.34 -17.43
C SER A 128 2.79 13.32 -17.09
N HIS A 129 3.32 12.18 -16.61
CA HIS A 129 4.72 12.09 -16.22
C HIS A 129 5.65 12.05 -17.44
N LYS A 130 6.84 12.67 -17.32
CA LYS A 130 7.85 12.77 -18.42
C LYS A 130 8.31 11.42 -19.00
N LEU A 131 8.23 10.35 -18.20
CA LEU A 131 8.59 8.98 -18.59
C LEU A 131 7.39 8.13 -19.00
N PHE A 132 6.21 8.71 -19.13
CA PHE A 132 5.05 7.97 -19.58
C PHE A 132 5.20 7.55 -21.05
N ASP A 133 5.15 6.25 -21.28
CA ASP A 133 5.20 5.63 -22.60
C ASP A 133 3.95 4.75 -22.75
N PRO A 134 2.95 5.12 -23.57
CA PRO A 134 1.70 4.38 -23.69
C PRO A 134 1.87 2.96 -24.27
N GLU A 135 2.98 2.68 -24.97
CA GLU A 135 3.29 1.35 -25.45
C GLU A 135 3.72 0.40 -24.31
N LYS A 136 4.29 0.97 -23.24
CA LYS A 136 4.81 0.22 -22.09
C LYS A 136 3.96 0.34 -20.85
N ILE A 137 3.29 1.48 -20.64
CA ILE A 137 2.55 1.78 -19.42
C ILE A 137 1.07 1.90 -19.74
N VAL A 138 0.26 0.99 -19.20
CA VAL A 138 -1.20 1.05 -19.23
C VAL A 138 -1.66 1.57 -17.88
N ALA A 139 -2.01 2.86 -17.83
CA ALA A 139 -2.54 3.49 -16.63
C ALA A 139 -4.07 3.62 -16.72
N PHE A 140 -4.81 3.08 -15.75
CA PHE A 140 -6.27 3.03 -15.77
C PHE A 140 -6.89 3.19 -14.37
N GLU A 141 -8.11 3.72 -14.35
CA GLU A 141 -8.91 3.79 -13.15
C GLU A 141 -9.51 2.41 -12.85
N ALA A 142 -9.38 1.95 -11.59
CA ALA A 142 -10.02 0.72 -11.15
C ALA A 142 -10.37 0.75 -9.66
N ASP A 143 -11.57 0.30 -9.33
CA ASP A 143 -11.91 -0.18 -8.00
C ASP A 143 -11.60 -1.69 -7.96
N VAL A 144 -10.52 -2.05 -7.27
CA VAL A 144 -10.06 -3.44 -7.20
C VAL A 144 -10.99 -4.37 -6.43
N THR A 145 -12.06 -3.82 -5.87
CA THR A 145 -13.14 -4.57 -5.21
C THR A 145 -14.29 -4.92 -6.16
N GLU A 146 -14.28 -4.40 -7.39
CA GLU A 146 -15.32 -4.67 -8.38
C GLU A 146 -14.94 -5.82 -9.32
N VAL A 147 -15.95 -6.49 -9.85
CA VAL A 147 -15.77 -7.51 -10.89
C VAL A 147 -15.12 -6.87 -12.12
N ASP A 148 -14.26 -7.60 -12.81
CA ASP A 148 -13.56 -7.13 -14.01
C ASP A 148 -12.65 -5.89 -13.81
N CYS A 149 -12.26 -5.60 -12.57
CA CYS A 149 -11.39 -4.47 -12.24
C CYS A 149 -10.04 -4.51 -12.99
N PHE A 150 -9.60 -5.66 -13.45
CA PHE A 150 -8.36 -5.87 -14.20
C PHE A 150 -8.59 -6.22 -15.68
N SER A 151 -9.74 -5.87 -16.25
CA SER A 151 -10.06 -6.12 -17.68
C SER A 151 -9.08 -5.45 -18.67
N ALA A 152 -8.37 -4.42 -18.24
CA ALA A 152 -7.33 -3.77 -19.06
C ALA A 152 -6.00 -4.55 -19.09
N ILE A 153 -5.87 -5.64 -18.34
CA ILE A 153 -4.64 -6.45 -18.26
C ILE A 153 -4.74 -7.56 -19.31
N ASP A 154 -3.92 -7.49 -20.34
CA ASP A 154 -3.87 -8.44 -21.45
C ASP A 154 -2.67 -9.41 -21.41
N LEU A 155 -1.71 -9.18 -20.50
CA LEU A 155 -0.56 -10.06 -20.28
C LEU A 155 -0.53 -10.61 -18.85
N PRO A 156 -0.14 -11.88 -18.64
CA PRO A 156 0.01 -12.43 -17.31
C PRO A 156 1.04 -11.66 -16.49
N VAL A 157 0.69 -11.32 -15.25
CA VAL A 157 1.51 -10.48 -14.36
C VAL A 157 2.58 -11.31 -13.65
N ASN A 158 3.84 -10.92 -13.73
CA ASN A 158 4.95 -11.57 -13.02
C ASN A 158 5.11 -11.06 -11.59
N VAL A 159 4.98 -9.74 -11.40
CA VAL A 159 5.03 -9.13 -10.08
C VAL A 159 3.85 -8.18 -9.92
N ALA A 160 3.08 -8.34 -8.85
CA ALA A 160 2.06 -7.37 -8.43
C ALA A 160 2.49 -6.71 -7.12
N THR A 161 2.26 -5.41 -6.99
CA THR A 161 2.55 -4.67 -5.76
C THR A 161 1.28 -4.09 -5.15
N LEU A 162 1.14 -4.26 -3.82
CA LEU A 162 0.14 -3.60 -2.98
C LEU A 162 0.86 -2.90 -1.83
N ILE A 163 1.24 -1.65 -2.05
CA ILE A 163 2.01 -0.86 -1.08
C ILE A 163 1.16 0.28 -0.54
N PHE A 164 0.64 0.11 0.69
CA PHE A 164 -0.31 1.03 1.36
C PHE A 164 -1.64 1.19 0.60
N VAL A 165 -2.21 0.07 0.17
CA VAL A 165 -3.44 0.02 -0.62
C VAL A 165 -4.55 -0.70 0.12
N LEU A 166 -4.29 -1.93 0.58
CA LEU A 166 -5.33 -2.78 1.16
C LEU A 166 -5.93 -2.15 2.42
N SER A 167 -5.12 -1.41 3.20
CA SER A 167 -5.60 -0.66 4.37
C SER A 167 -6.67 0.39 4.06
N ALA A 168 -6.76 0.88 2.84
CA ALA A 168 -7.78 1.85 2.42
C ALA A 168 -9.13 1.19 2.04
N ILE A 169 -9.16 -0.13 1.90
CA ILE A 169 -10.32 -0.93 1.48
C ILE A 169 -11.08 -1.42 2.71
N HIS A 170 -12.37 -1.70 2.55
CA HIS A 170 -13.18 -2.30 3.62
C HIS A 170 -12.73 -3.73 3.92
N PRO A 171 -12.56 -4.14 5.21
CA PRO A 171 -11.99 -5.45 5.56
C PRO A 171 -12.73 -6.65 4.93
N GLU A 172 -14.05 -6.57 4.82
CA GLU A 172 -14.86 -7.65 4.21
C GLU A 172 -14.51 -7.92 2.73
N LYS A 173 -13.84 -6.96 2.07
CA LYS A 173 -13.47 -7.05 0.64
C LYS A 173 -12.03 -7.56 0.40
N PHE A 174 -11.22 -7.74 1.46
CA PHE A 174 -9.81 -8.12 1.31
C PHE A 174 -9.61 -9.42 0.53
N LYS A 175 -10.37 -10.47 0.87
CA LYS A 175 -10.29 -11.78 0.20
C LYS A 175 -10.74 -11.73 -1.26
N MET A 176 -11.62 -10.80 -1.62
CA MET A 176 -12.02 -10.60 -3.00
C MET A 176 -10.88 -9.97 -3.81
N VAL A 177 -10.21 -8.94 -3.25
CA VAL A 177 -9.05 -8.32 -3.88
C VAL A 177 -7.94 -9.34 -4.14
N SER A 178 -7.62 -10.20 -3.17
CA SER A 178 -6.60 -11.24 -3.35
C SER A 178 -6.97 -12.27 -4.43
N LYS A 179 -8.26 -12.61 -4.57
CA LYS A 179 -8.75 -13.49 -5.66
C LYS A 179 -8.64 -12.83 -7.03
N HIS A 180 -8.96 -11.53 -7.15
CA HIS A 180 -8.80 -10.79 -8.40
C HIS A 180 -7.33 -10.75 -8.83
N LEU A 181 -6.40 -10.52 -7.88
CA LEU A 181 -4.97 -10.61 -8.14
C LEU A 181 -4.55 -12.00 -8.61
N TYR A 182 -5.02 -13.05 -7.90
CA TYR A 182 -4.68 -14.42 -8.29
C TYR A 182 -5.07 -14.73 -9.73
N ALA A 183 -6.19 -14.22 -10.20
CA ALA A 183 -6.67 -14.46 -11.56
C ALA A 183 -5.75 -13.90 -12.64
N VAL A 184 -5.13 -12.74 -12.43
CA VAL A 184 -4.27 -12.06 -13.43
C VAL A 184 -2.78 -12.37 -13.30
N MET A 185 -2.36 -12.96 -12.17
CA MET A 185 -0.95 -13.33 -11.98
C MET A 185 -0.54 -14.51 -12.85
N ASN A 186 0.71 -14.53 -13.26
CA ASN A 186 1.32 -15.71 -13.91
C ASN A 186 1.63 -16.80 -12.87
N THR A 187 1.66 -18.08 -13.29
CA THR A 187 2.25 -19.16 -12.48
C THR A 187 3.70 -18.81 -12.17
N GLY A 188 4.08 -18.93 -10.89
CA GLY A 188 5.39 -18.47 -10.40
C GLY A 188 5.45 -16.97 -10.08
N GLY A 189 4.45 -16.17 -10.47
CA GLY A 189 4.40 -14.74 -10.20
C GLY A 189 4.26 -14.42 -8.71
N THR A 190 4.75 -13.24 -8.29
CA THR A 190 4.85 -12.86 -6.88
C THR A 190 4.07 -11.58 -6.57
N VAL A 191 3.28 -11.61 -5.51
CA VAL A 191 2.66 -10.42 -4.91
C VAL A 191 3.59 -9.87 -3.82
N LEU A 192 3.91 -8.59 -3.90
CA LEU A 192 4.70 -7.84 -2.93
C LEU A 192 3.76 -6.93 -2.14
N PHE A 193 3.64 -7.21 -0.86
CA PHE A 193 2.72 -6.54 0.03
C PHE A 193 3.46 -5.74 1.10
N ARG A 194 3.02 -4.52 1.34
CA ARG A 194 3.39 -3.73 2.52
C ARG A 194 2.27 -2.79 2.90
N ASP A 195 1.86 -2.85 4.18
CA ASP A 195 0.83 -1.96 4.71
C ASP A 195 1.00 -1.74 6.23
N TYR A 196 0.13 -0.95 6.84
CA TYR A 196 0.21 -0.63 8.26
C TYR A 196 0.01 -1.88 9.13
N GLY A 197 0.91 -2.09 10.09
CA GLY A 197 0.83 -3.18 11.07
C GLY A 197 0.10 -2.75 12.34
N LEU A 198 -0.40 -3.73 13.09
CA LEU A 198 -1.03 -3.53 14.40
C LEU A 198 -0.16 -2.68 15.33
N TYR A 199 -0.80 -1.77 16.03
CA TYR A 199 -0.19 -0.90 17.04
C TYR A 199 0.86 0.06 16.48
N ASP A 200 0.79 0.33 15.16
CA ASP A 200 1.51 1.46 14.58
C ASP A 200 1.16 2.74 15.32
N MET A 201 2.09 3.68 15.42
CA MET A 201 1.85 4.94 16.12
C MET A 201 0.64 5.69 15.54
N ALA A 202 0.34 5.59 14.25
CA ALA A 202 -0.84 6.22 13.67
C ALA A 202 -2.14 5.62 14.23
N GLN A 203 -2.19 4.30 14.46
CA GLN A 203 -3.33 3.64 15.11
C GLN A 203 -3.53 4.15 16.54
N LEU A 204 -2.45 4.24 17.32
CA LEU A 204 -2.50 4.66 18.72
C LEU A 204 -2.89 6.13 18.93
N ARG A 205 -2.84 6.96 17.87
CA ARG A 205 -3.17 8.39 17.91
C ARG A 205 -4.62 8.71 17.59
N PHE A 206 -5.40 7.75 17.08
CA PHE A 206 -6.81 8.02 16.81
C PHE A 206 -7.56 8.31 18.10
N LYS A 207 -8.43 9.30 18.01
CA LYS A 207 -9.33 9.69 19.10
C LYS A 207 -10.67 8.94 18.99
N PRO A 208 -11.48 8.89 20.07
CA PRO A 208 -12.86 8.43 20.00
C PRO A 208 -13.64 9.11 18.85
N GLY A 209 -14.43 8.33 18.12
CA GLY A 209 -15.18 8.80 16.95
C GLY A 209 -14.49 8.67 15.62
N HIS A 210 -13.27 8.08 15.57
CA HIS A 210 -12.55 7.75 14.36
C HIS A 210 -12.50 6.24 14.07
N LYS A 211 -12.73 5.38 15.04
CA LYS A 211 -12.78 3.93 14.88
C LYS A 211 -14.10 3.52 14.23
N ILE A 212 -14.04 2.84 13.08
CA ILE A 212 -15.20 2.30 12.35
C ILE A 212 -15.54 0.91 12.91
N SER A 213 -14.55 0.03 12.93
CA SER A 213 -14.60 -1.32 13.48
C SER A 213 -13.22 -1.72 14.02
N GLU A 214 -13.04 -2.97 14.43
CA GLU A 214 -11.74 -3.41 14.93
C GLU A 214 -10.64 -3.17 13.89
N ASN A 215 -9.57 -2.52 14.32
CA ASN A 215 -8.41 -2.13 13.49
C ASN A 215 -8.70 -1.23 12.28
N PHE A 216 -9.94 -0.76 12.10
CA PHE A 216 -10.36 0.04 10.95
C PHE A 216 -10.80 1.45 11.36
N TYR A 217 -10.20 2.46 10.75
CA TYR A 217 -10.35 3.86 11.17
C TYR A 217 -10.58 4.79 9.98
N VAL A 218 -11.24 5.92 10.22
CA VAL A 218 -11.37 7.04 9.29
C VAL A 218 -10.44 8.18 9.69
N ARG A 219 -9.68 8.71 8.73
CA ARG A 219 -8.81 9.89 8.90
C ARG A 219 -9.62 11.17 8.77
N GLN A 220 -9.00 12.31 9.12
CA GLN A 220 -9.64 13.63 9.05
C GLN A 220 -10.07 14.03 7.64
N ASP A 221 -9.37 13.56 6.62
CA ASP A 221 -9.66 13.83 5.21
C ASP A 221 -10.73 12.89 4.61
N GLY A 222 -11.26 11.97 5.41
CA GLY A 222 -12.27 10.99 5.00
C GLY A 222 -11.69 9.73 4.37
N THR A 223 -10.38 9.64 4.14
CA THR A 223 -9.75 8.38 3.76
C THR A 223 -9.70 7.44 4.95
N ARG A 224 -9.60 6.13 4.69
CA ARG A 224 -9.62 5.11 5.73
C ARG A 224 -8.26 4.46 5.89
N SER A 225 -8.05 3.80 7.02
CA SER A 225 -6.85 3.00 7.26
C SER A 225 -7.17 1.82 8.15
N TYR A 226 -6.71 0.65 7.71
CA TYR A 226 -6.72 -0.59 8.45
C TYR A 226 -5.32 -0.92 8.97
N TYR A 227 -5.24 -1.63 10.10
CA TYR A 227 -3.98 -2.05 10.71
C TYR A 227 -3.95 -3.56 10.84
N PHE A 228 -3.04 -4.20 10.12
CA PHE A 228 -3.00 -5.64 9.91
C PHE A 228 -2.20 -6.39 10.97
N SER A 229 -2.68 -7.58 11.33
CA SER A 229 -1.83 -8.64 11.87
C SER A 229 -1.17 -9.43 10.73
N ILE A 230 -0.06 -10.11 11.01
CA ILE A 230 0.59 -10.99 10.03
C ILE A 230 -0.27 -12.22 9.74
N GLU A 231 -1.02 -12.71 10.73
CA GLU A 231 -1.93 -13.84 10.60
C GLU A 231 -3.07 -13.52 9.61
N GLU A 232 -3.62 -12.31 9.72
CA GLU A 232 -4.70 -11.85 8.83
C GLU A 232 -4.20 -11.67 7.40
N VAL A 233 -3.04 -11.03 7.19
CA VAL A 233 -2.45 -10.88 5.85
C VAL A 233 -2.19 -12.25 5.23
N ARG A 234 -1.67 -13.20 6.00
CA ARG A 234 -1.50 -14.60 5.57
C ARG A 234 -2.82 -15.22 5.12
N ASP A 235 -3.86 -15.12 5.95
CA ASP A 235 -5.18 -15.70 5.65
C ASP A 235 -5.79 -15.10 4.37
N ILE A 236 -5.67 -13.78 4.17
CA ILE A 236 -6.18 -13.09 2.97
C ILE A 236 -5.60 -13.69 1.69
N PHE A 237 -4.29 -13.89 1.62
CA PHE A 237 -3.63 -14.34 0.38
C PHE A 237 -3.64 -15.86 0.24
N VAL A 238 -3.41 -16.61 1.31
CA VAL A 238 -3.43 -18.09 1.25
C VAL A 238 -4.82 -18.62 0.92
N SER A 239 -5.89 -18.01 1.45
CA SER A 239 -7.26 -18.38 1.10
C SER A 239 -7.63 -18.14 -0.37
N ALA A 240 -6.89 -17.29 -1.08
CA ALA A 240 -7.03 -17.08 -2.52
C ALA A 240 -6.23 -18.07 -3.37
N GLY A 241 -5.38 -18.90 -2.75
CA GLY A 241 -4.54 -19.90 -3.42
C GLY A 241 -3.06 -19.56 -3.51
N PHE A 242 -2.62 -18.42 -2.99
CA PHE A 242 -1.20 -18.06 -2.96
C PHE A 242 -0.43 -18.88 -1.90
N GLN A 243 0.83 -19.15 -2.20
CA GLN A 243 1.80 -19.68 -1.25
C GLN A 243 2.54 -18.53 -0.57
N GLU A 244 2.60 -18.53 0.77
CA GLU A 244 3.43 -17.58 1.51
C GLU A 244 4.91 -17.86 1.29
N LEU A 245 5.66 -16.84 0.91
CA LEU A 245 7.14 -16.86 0.90
C LEU A 245 7.69 -16.21 2.16
N SER A 246 7.09 -15.12 2.60
CA SER A 246 7.43 -14.42 3.85
C SER A 246 6.28 -13.54 4.31
N CYS A 247 6.11 -13.39 5.63
CA CYS A 247 5.17 -12.45 6.25
C CYS A 247 5.67 -12.07 7.64
N TYR A 248 5.94 -10.78 7.87
CA TYR A 248 6.51 -10.30 9.13
C TYR A 248 6.21 -8.81 9.36
N TYR A 249 6.35 -8.37 10.62
CA TYR A 249 6.34 -6.95 10.96
C TYR A 249 7.70 -6.32 10.67
N VAL A 250 7.70 -5.12 10.11
CA VAL A 250 8.87 -4.25 9.96
C VAL A 250 8.69 -3.04 10.84
N GLN A 251 9.56 -2.87 11.81
CA GLN A 251 9.60 -1.70 12.68
C GLN A 251 10.63 -0.72 12.15
N ARG A 252 10.24 0.53 11.91
CA ARG A 252 11.11 1.61 11.46
C ARG A 252 10.87 2.87 12.27
N ARG A 253 11.79 3.80 12.19
CA ARG A 253 11.58 5.15 12.73
C ARG A 253 11.40 6.13 11.57
N THR A 254 10.30 6.89 11.60
CA THR A 254 10.14 8.03 10.72
C THR A 254 10.73 9.24 11.42
N ILE A 255 11.76 9.81 10.81
CA ILE A 255 12.44 11.02 11.30
C ILE A 255 12.12 12.15 10.33
N ASN A 256 11.45 13.20 10.84
CA ASN A 256 11.30 14.46 10.14
C ASN A 256 11.95 15.56 10.96
N VAL A 257 13.16 15.93 10.59
CA VAL A 257 13.96 16.92 11.33
C VAL A 257 13.29 18.29 11.33
N LYS A 258 12.60 18.67 10.24
CA LYS A 258 11.94 19.99 10.13
C LYS A 258 10.75 20.12 11.08
N GLU A 259 10.04 19.04 11.34
CA GLU A 259 8.86 19.00 12.21
C GLU A 259 9.19 18.42 13.60
N ASN A 260 10.46 18.14 13.88
CA ASN A 260 10.91 17.47 15.10
C ASN A 260 10.17 16.16 15.40
N VAL A 261 9.86 15.40 14.35
CA VAL A 261 9.16 14.12 14.44
C VAL A 261 10.19 12.98 14.42
N ASN A 262 10.16 12.14 15.45
CA ASN A 262 10.94 10.90 15.52
C ASN A 262 10.05 9.83 16.14
N VAL A 263 9.34 9.11 15.29
CA VAL A 263 8.25 8.22 15.72
C VAL A 263 8.45 6.81 15.21
N PRO A 264 8.19 5.78 16.06
CA PRO A 264 8.22 4.40 15.64
C PRO A 264 7.04 4.11 14.70
N ARG A 265 7.31 3.41 13.62
CA ARG A 265 6.30 2.95 12.66
C ARG A 265 6.35 1.44 12.58
N ILE A 266 5.20 0.83 12.43
CA ILE A 266 5.06 -0.62 12.29
C ILE A 266 4.29 -0.90 10.99
N PHE A 267 4.89 -1.74 10.15
CA PHE A 267 4.29 -2.20 8.91
C PHE A 267 4.26 -3.73 8.89
N VAL A 268 3.32 -4.32 8.16
CA VAL A 268 3.40 -5.72 7.74
C VAL A 268 4.00 -5.73 6.34
N GLN A 269 5.02 -6.55 6.14
CA GLN A 269 5.62 -6.81 4.84
C GLN A 269 5.52 -8.30 4.53
N ALA A 270 5.09 -8.61 3.33
CA ALA A 270 4.89 -9.98 2.92
C ALA A 270 5.16 -10.19 1.43
N LYS A 271 5.46 -11.44 1.09
CA LYS A 271 5.62 -11.93 -0.26
C LYS A 271 4.80 -13.20 -0.43
N PHE A 272 4.01 -13.26 -1.50
CA PHE A 272 3.16 -14.39 -1.81
C PHE A 272 3.36 -14.80 -3.27
N LYS A 273 3.50 -16.10 -3.52
CA LYS A 273 3.72 -16.67 -4.86
C LYS A 273 2.47 -17.36 -5.35
N ARG A 274 2.10 -17.15 -6.60
CA ARG A 274 1.15 -18.02 -7.30
C ARG A 274 1.85 -19.33 -7.68
N PRO A 275 1.43 -20.50 -7.13
CA PRO A 275 2.06 -21.79 -7.43
C PRO A 275 1.88 -22.22 -8.89
#